data_c0eed153f647651c8915e77af88f97a6
#
_entry.id   c0eed153f647651c8915e77af88f97a6
#
_cell.length_a   1.000
_cell.length_b   1.000
_cell.length_c   1.000
_cell.angle_alpha   90.00
_cell.angle_beta   90.00
_cell.angle_gamma   90.00
#
_symmetry.space_group_name_H-M   'P 1'
#
loop_
_entity.id
_entity.type
_entity.pdbx_description
1 polymer ?
#
loop_
_entity_poly.entity_id
_entity_poly.type
_entity_poly.pdbx_seq_one_letter_code
_entity_poly.pdbx_strand_id
1 'polypeptide(L)'
;LLLFKDIEVHGFASTSYNYNFENPATPTNGNSQNRVYDRDANTFKFDNGELVLVKETPKVGDVGFRTDLNFGSNYPYMNASNGTTMNLENDFDVQQGYVSYNAPIGSGLQIDMGKFTTHIGAELIDGHDGWNYNHSRSYLFGYANPFVHSGVRAGYSLSDDLSVLGMVANHPLGSEVDNNNGKALGAQIAYTVSDNLSIVLNWAGGNTGAGNAVQHANFWDSVIDIGLT
;
A
#
# COMPACT_ATOMS: atom_id res chain seq x y z
N LEU A 1 8.41 16.03 26.78
CA LEU A 1 8.66 15.78 25.32
C LEU A 1 9.01 14.33 25.05
N LEU A 2 8.33 13.39 25.71
CA LEU A 2 8.46 11.94 25.49
C LEU A 2 7.88 11.47 24.15
N LEU A 3 7.06 12.30 23.48
CA LEU A 3 6.44 11.99 22.19
C LEU A 3 7.45 11.82 21.05
N PHE A 4 8.61 12.47 21.12
CA PHE A 4 9.63 12.45 20.07
C PHE A 4 10.82 11.54 20.39
N LYS A 5 10.75 10.79 21.48
CA LYS A 5 11.73 9.78 21.79
C LYS A 5 11.43 8.52 21.01
N ASP A 6 12.48 7.91 20.46
CA ASP A 6 12.42 6.66 19.70
C ASP A 6 11.62 6.80 18.36
N ILE A 7 11.68 7.99 17.72
CA ILE A 7 11.23 8.15 16.33
C ILE A 7 12.37 7.79 15.41
N GLU A 8 12.11 6.87 14.50
CA GLU A 8 12.99 6.51 13.41
C GLU A 8 12.63 7.33 12.17
N VAL A 9 13.67 7.69 11.40
CA VAL A 9 13.52 8.46 10.17
C VAL A 9 14.19 7.67 9.05
N HIS A 10 13.42 7.34 8.03
CA HIS A 10 13.90 6.60 6.88
C HIS A 10 13.63 7.37 5.59
N GLY A 11 14.28 6.99 4.52
CA GLY A 11 14.09 7.63 3.23
C GLY A 11 14.42 6.69 2.07
N PHE A 12 13.80 6.97 0.94
CA PHE A 12 13.98 6.25 -0.30
C PHE A 12 13.97 7.23 -1.48
N ALA A 13 14.74 6.96 -2.51
CA ALA A 13 14.74 7.72 -3.75
C ALA A 13 14.95 6.80 -4.95
N SER A 14 14.12 6.96 -5.96
CA SER A 14 14.18 6.20 -7.21
C SER A 14 14.22 7.12 -8.41
N THR A 15 15.09 6.80 -9.35
CA THR A 15 15.21 7.50 -10.64
C THR A 15 15.29 6.48 -11.76
N SER A 16 14.73 6.79 -12.90
CA SER A 16 14.78 5.93 -14.07
C SER A 16 15.07 6.66 -15.37
N TYR A 17 15.48 5.91 -16.36
CA TYR A 17 15.44 6.31 -17.76
C TYR A 17 14.71 5.23 -18.55
N ASN A 18 13.61 5.61 -19.16
CA ASN A 18 12.80 4.69 -19.97
C ASN A 18 13.03 4.96 -21.45
N TYR A 19 13.46 3.94 -22.20
CA TYR A 19 13.67 4.01 -23.64
C TYR A 19 12.67 3.12 -24.38
N ASN A 20 11.88 3.68 -25.28
CA ASN A 20 10.99 2.92 -26.15
C ASN A 20 11.60 2.82 -27.55
N PHE A 21 11.90 1.59 -27.98
CA PHE A 21 12.51 1.28 -29.28
C PHE A 21 11.61 1.65 -30.46
N GLU A 22 10.30 1.76 -30.27
CA GLU A 22 9.36 2.19 -31.30
C GLU A 22 9.44 3.69 -31.58
N ASN A 23 10.19 4.44 -30.74
CA ASN A 23 10.43 5.87 -30.87
C ASN A 23 9.16 6.68 -31.21
N PRO A 24 8.15 6.66 -30.34
CA PRO A 24 6.87 7.32 -30.60
C PRO A 24 7.02 8.82 -30.77
N ALA A 25 6.22 9.40 -31.66
CA ALA A 25 6.27 10.84 -32.00
C ALA A 25 5.93 11.75 -30.82
N THR A 26 5.17 11.27 -29.86
CA THR A 26 4.85 11.95 -28.60
C THR A 26 5.38 11.14 -27.42
N PRO A 27 6.53 11.50 -26.84
CA PRO A 27 7.14 10.73 -25.75
C PRO A 27 6.40 10.82 -24.41
N THR A 28 5.41 11.67 -24.28
CA THR A 28 4.66 11.90 -23.03
C THR A 28 3.24 11.35 -23.08
N ASN A 29 2.64 11.11 -21.92
CA ASN A 29 1.22 10.75 -21.75
C ASN A 29 0.75 9.46 -22.43
N GLY A 30 1.45 8.37 -22.22
CA GLY A 30 0.89 7.06 -22.52
C GLY A 30 1.43 6.42 -23.79
N ASN A 31 2.65 6.67 -24.12
CA ASN A 31 3.34 5.97 -25.21
C ASN A 31 3.53 4.48 -24.93
N SER A 32 3.55 4.08 -23.67
CA SER A 32 3.34 2.70 -23.23
C SER A 32 1.89 2.56 -22.80
N GLN A 33 0.96 2.52 -23.74
CA GLN A 33 -0.49 2.63 -23.54
C GLN A 33 -1.08 1.65 -22.51
N ASN A 34 -0.35 0.60 -22.18
CA ASN A 34 -0.79 -0.44 -21.25
C ASN A 34 0.06 -0.50 -19.97
N ARG A 35 0.85 0.53 -19.69
CA ARG A 35 1.73 0.60 -18.51
C ARG A 35 1.33 1.78 -17.64
N VAL A 36 1.55 1.66 -16.33
CA VAL A 36 1.19 2.71 -15.37
C VAL A 36 2.39 3.58 -15.02
N TYR A 37 3.56 3.00 -14.79
CA TYR A 37 4.72 3.71 -14.24
C TYR A 37 5.79 4.08 -15.27
N ASP A 38 5.96 3.28 -16.32
CA ASP A 38 6.91 3.49 -17.42
C ASP A 38 6.23 4.06 -18.66
N ARG A 39 5.41 5.11 -18.48
CA ARG A 39 4.57 5.68 -19.54
C ARG A 39 5.32 6.59 -20.49
N ASP A 40 6.33 7.30 -20.01
CA ASP A 40 7.04 8.32 -20.77
C ASP A 40 8.28 7.70 -21.42
N ALA A 41 8.33 7.77 -22.75
CA ALA A 41 9.44 7.25 -23.53
C ALA A 41 10.60 8.25 -23.61
N ASN A 42 11.83 7.74 -23.69
CA ASN A 42 13.07 8.51 -23.90
C ASN A 42 13.27 9.63 -22.87
N THR A 43 12.88 9.38 -21.61
CA THR A 43 12.80 10.39 -20.56
C THR A 43 13.57 9.94 -19.32
N PHE A 44 14.38 10.85 -18.76
CA PHE A 44 14.92 10.72 -17.41
C PHE A 44 13.88 11.21 -16.41
N LYS A 45 13.64 10.45 -15.36
CA LYS A 45 12.62 10.75 -14.36
C LYS A 45 13.17 10.61 -12.94
N PHE A 46 12.71 11.47 -12.05
CA PHE A 46 12.68 11.22 -10.63
C PHE A 46 11.34 10.55 -10.33
N ASP A 47 11.36 9.24 -10.17
CA ASP A 47 10.14 8.43 -10.10
C ASP A 47 9.43 8.58 -8.78
N ASN A 48 10.18 8.41 -7.69
CA ASN A 48 9.65 8.44 -6.34
C ASN A 48 10.72 8.88 -5.33
N GLY A 49 10.31 9.73 -4.40
CA GLY A 49 11.03 10.01 -3.16
C GLY A 49 10.11 9.80 -1.98
N GLU A 50 10.63 9.23 -0.90
CA GLU A 50 9.87 8.97 0.32
C GLU A 50 10.64 9.45 1.55
N LEU A 51 9.89 10.01 2.50
CA LEU A 51 10.35 10.27 3.86
C LEU A 51 9.39 9.61 4.83
N VAL A 52 9.91 8.69 5.64
CA VAL A 52 9.14 7.96 6.66
C VAL A 52 9.51 8.44 8.05
N LEU A 53 8.51 8.76 8.85
CA LEU A 53 8.61 9.01 10.28
C LEU A 53 7.82 7.92 10.99
N VAL A 54 8.50 7.09 11.76
CA VAL A 54 7.85 5.98 12.46
C VAL A 54 8.29 5.89 13.91
N LYS A 55 7.33 5.61 14.76
CA LYS A 55 7.54 5.16 16.13
C LYS A 55 6.87 3.81 16.30
N GLU A 56 7.68 2.79 16.39
CA GLU A 56 7.25 1.40 16.54
C GLU A 56 6.59 1.11 17.89
N THR A 57 5.83 0.04 17.96
CA THR A 57 5.12 -0.44 19.17
C THR A 57 5.55 -1.88 19.52
N PRO A 58 6.85 -2.14 19.81
CA PRO A 58 7.38 -3.48 19.99
C PRO A 58 6.85 -4.20 21.25
N LYS A 59 6.32 -3.44 22.23
CA LYS A 59 5.86 -3.99 23.50
C LYS A 59 4.36 -3.79 23.66
N VAL A 60 3.77 -4.73 24.35
CA VAL A 60 2.38 -4.64 24.78
C VAL A 60 2.16 -3.37 25.64
N GLY A 61 1.17 -2.56 25.25
CA GLY A 61 0.87 -1.26 25.84
C GLY A 61 1.53 -0.07 25.16
N ASP A 62 2.43 -0.29 24.20
CA ASP A 62 3.06 0.79 23.45
C ASP A 62 2.06 1.50 22.54
N VAL A 63 2.30 2.80 22.39
CA VAL A 63 1.61 3.67 21.43
C VAL A 63 2.62 4.24 20.46
N GLY A 64 2.33 4.16 19.18
CA GLY A 64 3.18 4.63 18.10
C GLY A 64 2.41 5.34 17.00
N PHE A 65 3.11 5.63 15.93
CA PHE A 65 2.55 6.20 14.71
C PHE A 65 3.47 5.93 13.53
N ARG A 66 2.93 6.06 12.34
CA ARG A 66 3.70 6.12 11.10
C ARG A 66 3.15 7.21 10.19
N THR A 67 4.06 7.91 9.50
CA THR A 67 3.72 8.87 8.45
C THR A 67 4.71 8.73 7.32
N ASP A 68 4.21 8.41 6.13
CA ASP A 68 4.98 8.31 4.89
C ASP A 68 4.60 9.47 3.98
N LEU A 69 5.59 10.30 3.69
CA LEU A 69 5.49 11.45 2.80
C LEU A 69 6.16 11.10 1.49
N ASN A 70 5.37 11.04 0.44
CA ASN A 70 5.84 10.60 -0.87
C ASN A 70 5.71 11.70 -1.93
N PHE A 71 6.65 11.75 -2.85
CA PHE A 71 6.70 12.73 -3.93
C PHE A 71 7.42 12.17 -5.16
N GLY A 72 7.12 12.70 -6.33
CA GLY A 72 7.74 12.31 -7.59
C GLY A 72 6.75 11.99 -8.70
N SER A 73 7.24 11.76 -9.90
CA SER A 73 6.44 11.65 -11.12
C SER A 73 5.51 10.42 -11.18
N ASN A 74 5.69 9.43 -10.31
CA ASN A 74 4.80 8.27 -10.22
C ASN A 74 3.57 8.52 -9.34
N TYR A 75 3.61 9.56 -8.50
CA TYR A 75 2.57 9.82 -7.49
C TYR A 75 1.20 10.15 -8.03
N PRO A 76 1.04 10.95 -9.10
CA PRO A 76 -0.26 11.19 -9.70
C PRO A 76 -1.02 9.90 -10.08
N TYR A 77 -0.29 8.86 -10.45
CA TYR A 77 -0.89 7.57 -10.83
C TYR A 77 -1.24 6.71 -9.61
N MET A 78 -0.44 6.79 -8.55
CA MET A 78 -0.73 6.13 -7.28
C MET A 78 -1.96 6.74 -6.61
N ASN A 79 -2.09 8.06 -6.61
CA ASN A 79 -3.23 8.77 -6.06
C ASN A 79 -4.53 8.50 -6.80
N ALA A 80 -4.49 8.31 -8.10
CA ALA A 80 -5.68 8.00 -8.90
C ALA A 80 -6.33 6.68 -8.49
N SER A 81 -5.55 5.71 -8.05
CA SER A 81 -6.05 4.42 -7.56
C SER A 81 -6.76 4.51 -6.20
N ASN A 82 -6.59 5.62 -5.49
CA ASN A 82 -7.24 5.86 -4.19
C ASN A 82 -8.65 6.44 -4.32
N GLY A 83 -9.25 6.43 -5.53
CA GLY A 83 -10.57 7.02 -5.77
C GLY A 83 -10.55 8.56 -5.76
N THR A 84 -9.39 9.16 -5.65
CA THR A 84 -9.20 10.58 -5.87
C THR A 84 -9.14 10.85 -7.37
N THR A 85 -9.73 11.93 -7.82
CA THR A 85 -9.61 12.35 -9.23
C THR A 85 -8.13 12.49 -9.54
N MET A 86 -7.68 11.87 -10.64
CA MET A 86 -6.29 11.93 -11.06
C MET A 86 -5.88 13.39 -11.22
N ASN A 87 -5.19 13.95 -10.24
CA ASN A 87 -4.62 15.29 -10.32
C ASN A 87 -3.16 15.13 -10.72
N LEU A 88 -2.90 15.22 -12.01
CA LEU A 88 -1.57 15.08 -12.60
C LEU A 88 -0.59 16.20 -12.18
N GLU A 89 -1.07 17.19 -11.44
CA GLU A 89 -0.25 18.31 -10.93
C GLU A 89 0.25 18.06 -9.49
N ASN A 90 -0.26 17.00 -8.80
CA ASN A 90 0.13 16.70 -7.43
C ASN A 90 1.22 15.61 -7.40
N ASP A 91 2.45 16.06 -7.37
CA ASP A 91 3.63 15.20 -7.18
C ASP A 91 3.89 14.82 -5.72
N PHE A 92 2.95 15.08 -4.80
CA PHE A 92 3.09 14.85 -3.37
C PHE A 92 1.84 14.21 -2.76
N ASP A 93 2.03 13.25 -1.87
CA ASP A 93 0.97 12.63 -1.07
C ASP A 93 1.46 12.23 0.33
N VAL A 94 0.53 12.20 1.28
CA VAL A 94 0.67 11.45 2.53
C VAL A 94 0.18 10.03 2.25
N GLN A 95 1.09 9.14 1.89
CA GLN A 95 0.74 7.77 1.50
C GLN A 95 0.23 6.97 2.69
N GLN A 96 0.88 7.10 3.82
CA GLN A 96 0.46 6.52 5.09
C GLN A 96 0.43 7.59 6.17
N GLY A 97 -0.57 7.50 7.04
CA GLY A 97 -0.69 8.34 8.22
C GLY A 97 -1.62 7.64 9.21
N TYR A 98 -1.05 6.94 10.19
CA TYR A 98 -1.84 6.22 11.17
C TYR A 98 -1.20 6.25 12.56
N VAL A 99 -2.01 6.01 13.57
CA VAL A 99 -1.59 5.77 14.95
C VAL A 99 -1.69 4.29 15.25
N SER A 100 -0.77 3.80 16.06
CA SER A 100 -0.64 2.39 16.43
C SER A 100 -0.79 2.19 17.94
N TYR A 101 -1.43 1.11 18.32
CA TYR A 101 -1.51 0.65 19.69
C TYR A 101 -1.33 -0.87 19.78
N ASN A 102 -0.37 -1.31 20.56
CA ASN A 102 -0.19 -2.72 20.87
C ASN A 102 -1.01 -3.09 22.11
N ALA A 103 -2.26 -3.51 21.90
CA ALA A 103 -3.20 -3.81 22.97
C ALA A 103 -2.81 -5.04 23.78
N PRO A 104 -3.05 -5.06 25.11
CA PRO A 104 -2.70 -6.16 26.01
C PRO A 104 -3.67 -7.35 25.89
N ILE A 105 -3.74 -7.93 24.68
CA ILE A 105 -4.57 -9.08 24.35
C ILE A 105 -3.63 -10.21 23.89
N GLY A 106 -3.53 -11.26 24.67
CA GLY A 106 -2.63 -12.39 24.40
C GLY A 106 -1.16 -11.95 24.29
N SER A 107 -0.50 -12.26 23.19
CA SER A 107 0.88 -11.84 22.89
C SER A 107 1.02 -10.38 22.46
N GLY A 108 -0.07 -9.68 22.29
CA GLY A 108 -0.16 -8.30 21.78
C GLY A 108 -1.00 -8.24 20.52
N LEU A 109 -2.11 -7.51 20.56
CA LEU A 109 -2.94 -7.21 19.39
C LEU A 109 -2.51 -5.85 18.85
N GLN A 110 -1.86 -5.85 17.68
CA GLN A 110 -1.48 -4.62 16.98
C GLN A 110 -2.70 -3.99 16.33
N ILE A 111 -3.02 -2.76 16.71
CA ILE A 111 -4.16 -2.00 16.16
C ILE A 111 -3.61 -0.73 15.52
N ASP A 112 -3.90 -0.53 14.24
CA ASP A 112 -3.56 0.69 13.51
C ASP A 112 -4.85 1.39 13.07
N MET A 113 -4.91 2.72 13.24
CA MET A 113 -6.03 3.56 12.85
C MET A 113 -5.56 4.76 12.04
N GLY A 114 -6.07 4.91 10.84
CA GLY A 114 -5.73 5.99 9.91
C GLY A 114 -5.68 5.53 8.47
N LYS A 115 -4.78 6.10 7.68
CA LYS A 115 -4.49 5.72 6.29
C LYS A 115 -3.27 4.80 6.28
N PHE A 116 -3.39 3.62 5.72
CA PHE A 116 -2.34 2.60 5.67
C PHE A 116 -2.34 1.86 4.34
N THR A 117 -1.20 1.29 3.97
CA THR A 117 -1.06 0.48 2.75
C THR A 117 -1.93 -0.78 2.82
N THR A 118 -2.39 -1.21 1.66
CA THR A 118 -3.18 -2.44 1.53
C THR A 118 -2.42 -3.67 1.99
N HIS A 119 -3.15 -4.69 2.39
CA HIS A 119 -2.63 -6.03 2.63
C HIS A 119 -2.76 -6.94 1.39
N ILE A 120 -3.30 -6.41 0.29
CA ILE A 120 -3.54 -7.15 -0.96
C ILE A 120 -2.32 -7.04 -1.88
N GLY A 121 -1.89 -8.16 -2.46
CA GLY A 121 -0.81 -8.22 -3.43
C GLY A 121 0.58 -8.45 -2.84
N ALA A 122 1.50 -8.89 -3.69
CA ALA A 122 2.89 -9.15 -3.33
C ALA A 122 3.83 -7.98 -3.66
N GLU A 123 3.43 -7.12 -4.58
CA GLU A 123 4.23 -5.96 -4.97
C GLU A 123 3.96 -4.79 -4.03
N LEU A 124 5.02 -4.06 -3.72
CA LEU A 124 4.99 -2.90 -2.83
C LEU A 124 4.76 -1.60 -3.61
N ILE A 125 4.24 -0.60 -2.91
CA ILE A 125 4.14 0.75 -3.48
C ILE A 125 5.53 1.35 -3.74
N ASP A 126 6.56 0.81 -3.21
CA ASP A 126 7.95 1.23 -3.09
C ASP A 126 8.19 2.16 -1.93
N GLY A 127 9.35 1.99 -1.36
CA GLY A 127 9.81 2.83 -0.31
C GLY A 127 10.79 2.14 0.61
N HIS A 128 10.86 2.65 1.80
CA HIS A 128 11.67 2.12 2.88
C HIS A 128 11.32 0.65 3.24
N ASP A 129 10.06 0.24 3.09
CA ASP A 129 9.61 -1.12 3.45
C ASP A 129 10.09 -2.20 2.48
N GLY A 130 10.62 -1.80 1.34
CA GLY A 130 11.14 -2.72 0.34
C GLY A 130 11.03 -2.20 -1.09
N TRP A 131 11.40 -3.02 -2.02
CA TRP A 131 11.49 -2.72 -3.44
C TRP A 131 10.87 -3.84 -4.28
N ASN A 132 10.47 -3.50 -5.49
CA ASN A 132 10.00 -4.47 -6.46
C ASN A 132 11.13 -4.87 -7.42
N TYR A 133 11.18 -6.15 -7.82
CA TYR A 133 12.15 -6.62 -8.82
C TYR A 133 12.00 -5.91 -10.17
N ASN A 134 10.78 -5.52 -10.52
CA ASN A 134 10.49 -4.75 -11.72
C ASN A 134 10.07 -3.34 -11.34
N HIS A 135 10.86 -2.34 -11.70
CA HIS A 135 10.53 -0.93 -11.53
C HIS A 135 9.15 -0.57 -12.08
N SER A 136 8.78 -1.13 -13.23
CA SER A 136 7.51 -0.88 -13.91
C SER A 136 6.32 -1.59 -13.28
N ARG A 137 6.53 -2.49 -12.34
CA ARG A 137 5.54 -3.35 -11.67
C ARG A 137 4.69 -4.18 -12.64
N SER A 138 3.83 -5.04 -12.11
CA SER A 138 2.93 -5.86 -12.92
C SER A 138 1.66 -5.08 -13.34
N TYR A 139 0.95 -5.62 -14.33
CA TYR A 139 -0.38 -5.13 -14.69
C TYR A 139 -1.37 -5.30 -13.55
N LEU A 140 -1.25 -6.38 -12.78
CA LEU A 140 -2.13 -6.64 -11.64
C LEU A 140 -1.99 -5.55 -10.61
N PHE A 141 -0.76 -5.16 -10.25
CA PHE A 141 -0.50 -4.06 -9.34
C PHE A 141 -1.07 -2.74 -9.87
N GLY A 142 -0.81 -2.41 -11.14
CA GLY A 142 -1.19 -1.11 -11.70
C GLY A 142 -2.70 -0.90 -11.92
N TYR A 143 -3.46 -1.99 -12.14
CA TYR A 143 -4.86 -1.88 -12.57
C TYR A 143 -5.88 -2.55 -11.66
N ALA A 144 -5.46 -3.47 -10.78
CA ALA A 144 -6.39 -4.23 -9.97
C ALA A 144 -6.15 -4.11 -8.46
N ASN A 145 -4.96 -3.68 -8.04
CA ASN A 145 -4.61 -3.61 -6.63
C ASN A 145 -5.11 -2.31 -6.00
N PRO A 146 -5.82 -2.34 -4.86
CA PRO A 146 -5.98 -1.14 -4.04
C PRO A 146 -4.62 -0.80 -3.41
N PHE A 147 -4.24 0.49 -3.33
CA PHE A 147 -2.93 0.84 -2.78
C PHE A 147 -2.98 1.14 -1.30
N VAL A 148 -4.00 1.87 -0.86
CA VAL A 148 -4.16 2.28 0.53
C VAL A 148 -5.60 2.13 0.98
N HIS A 149 -5.80 2.06 2.29
CA HIS A 149 -7.11 2.07 2.93
C HIS A 149 -7.11 3.06 4.08
N SER A 150 -8.25 3.73 4.32
CA SER A 150 -8.47 4.55 5.49
C SER A 150 -9.48 3.86 6.41
N GLY A 151 -9.05 3.54 7.62
CA GLY A 151 -9.87 2.73 8.53
C GLY A 151 -9.12 2.28 9.78
N VAL A 152 -9.49 1.10 10.23
CA VAL A 152 -8.82 0.40 11.34
C VAL A 152 -8.44 -1.00 10.87
N ARG A 153 -7.21 -1.41 11.16
CA ARG A 153 -6.77 -2.80 10.99
C ARG A 153 -6.22 -3.32 12.32
N ALA A 154 -6.37 -4.62 12.53
CA ALA A 154 -5.84 -5.31 13.70
C ALA A 154 -5.12 -6.58 13.27
N GLY A 155 -3.86 -6.72 13.66
CA GLY A 155 -3.00 -7.86 13.39
C GLY A 155 -2.68 -8.63 14.67
N TYR A 156 -2.68 -9.95 14.59
CA TYR A 156 -2.38 -10.82 15.71
C TYR A 156 -1.56 -12.06 15.29
N SER A 157 -0.47 -12.31 16.01
CA SER A 157 0.32 -13.54 15.83
C SER A 157 -0.26 -14.65 16.68
N LEU A 158 -0.80 -15.68 16.02
CA LEU A 158 -1.34 -16.88 16.66
C LEU A 158 -0.22 -17.82 17.11
N SER A 159 0.88 -17.86 16.37
CA SER A 159 2.13 -18.55 16.67
C SER A 159 3.30 -17.82 16.00
N ASP A 160 4.52 -18.35 16.13
CA ASP A 160 5.70 -17.81 15.43
C ASP A 160 5.57 -17.92 13.89
N ASP A 161 4.80 -18.90 13.41
CA ASP A 161 4.63 -19.18 11.99
C ASP A 161 3.28 -18.70 11.42
N LEU A 162 2.31 -18.35 12.27
CA LEU A 162 0.94 -18.05 11.83
C LEU A 162 0.46 -16.72 12.37
N SER A 163 0.08 -15.82 11.46
CA SER A 163 -0.53 -14.56 11.80
C SER A 163 -1.84 -14.32 11.03
N VAL A 164 -2.68 -13.48 11.60
CA VAL A 164 -3.95 -13.06 11.03
C VAL A 164 -4.09 -11.55 11.11
N LEU A 165 -4.79 -10.96 10.14
CA LEU A 165 -5.16 -9.55 10.14
C LEU A 165 -6.64 -9.42 9.78
N GLY A 166 -7.32 -8.51 10.46
CA GLY A 166 -8.66 -8.04 10.11
C GLY A 166 -8.67 -6.54 9.87
N MET A 167 -9.51 -6.06 8.96
CA MET A 167 -9.62 -4.66 8.59
C MET A 167 -11.08 -4.24 8.45
N VAL A 168 -11.38 -3.02 8.90
CA VAL A 168 -12.59 -2.25 8.55
C VAL A 168 -12.15 -0.92 7.98
N ALA A 169 -12.55 -0.61 6.74
CA ALA A 169 -12.14 0.59 6.04
C ALA A 169 -13.33 1.32 5.39
N ASN A 170 -13.11 2.54 4.94
CA ASN A 170 -14.12 3.33 4.25
C ASN A 170 -14.56 2.71 2.94
N HIS A 171 -13.59 2.22 2.14
CA HIS A 171 -13.84 1.75 0.79
C HIS A 171 -12.88 0.60 0.41
N PRO A 172 -13.32 -0.41 -0.36
CA PRO A 172 -12.46 -1.54 -0.71
C PRO A 172 -11.35 -1.19 -1.72
N LEU A 173 -11.53 -0.13 -2.51
CA LEU A 173 -10.54 0.35 -3.50
C LEU A 173 -9.68 1.52 -2.99
N GLY A 174 -9.75 1.81 -1.70
CA GLY A 174 -9.05 2.96 -1.10
C GLY A 174 -9.81 4.28 -1.31
N SER A 175 -10.19 4.92 -0.23
CA SER A 175 -10.74 6.27 -0.20
C SER A 175 -10.53 6.85 1.19
N GLU A 176 -10.11 8.10 1.28
CA GLU A 176 -10.02 8.79 2.57
C GLU A 176 -11.39 9.20 3.06
N VAL A 177 -12.28 9.53 2.14
CA VAL A 177 -13.65 9.96 2.44
C VAL A 177 -14.63 8.89 1.97
N ASP A 178 -15.47 8.45 2.88
CA ASP A 178 -16.55 7.52 2.56
C ASP A 178 -17.62 8.25 1.74
N ASN A 179 -17.87 7.76 0.54
CA ASN A 179 -18.88 8.30 -0.36
C ASN A 179 -20.23 7.54 -0.31
N ASN A 180 -20.34 6.57 0.62
CA ASN A 180 -21.55 5.78 0.88
C ASN A 180 -21.60 5.37 2.36
N ASN A 181 -22.68 4.68 2.78
CA ASN A 181 -22.84 4.25 4.17
C ASN A 181 -22.28 2.85 4.46
N GLY A 182 -21.73 2.18 3.45
CA GLY A 182 -21.18 0.83 3.58
C GLY A 182 -19.71 0.86 3.91
N LYS A 183 -19.25 -0.03 4.81
CA LYS A 183 -17.82 -0.20 5.09
C LYS A 183 -17.26 -1.37 4.30
N ALA A 184 -15.97 -1.28 3.98
CA ALA A 184 -15.20 -2.39 3.49
C ALA A 184 -14.66 -3.23 4.64
N LEU A 185 -14.60 -4.52 4.42
CA LEU A 185 -13.93 -5.47 5.32
C LEU A 185 -12.72 -6.07 4.60
N GLY A 186 -11.70 -6.43 5.37
CA GLY A 186 -10.53 -7.13 4.88
C GLY A 186 -10.06 -8.19 5.86
N ALA A 187 -9.40 -9.19 5.35
CA ALA A 187 -8.78 -10.26 6.14
C ALA A 187 -7.51 -10.77 5.46
N GLN A 188 -6.55 -11.18 6.26
CA GLN A 188 -5.34 -11.86 5.81
C GLN A 188 -5.03 -13.02 6.75
N ILE A 189 -4.51 -14.10 6.18
CA ILE A 189 -3.86 -15.19 6.90
C ILE A 189 -2.49 -15.36 6.28
N ALA A 190 -1.45 -15.26 7.09
CA ALA A 190 -0.06 -15.49 6.66
C ALA A 190 0.52 -16.67 7.43
N TYR A 191 1.09 -17.63 6.70
CA TYR A 191 1.66 -18.84 7.25
C TYR A 191 3.05 -19.12 6.67
N THR A 192 4.04 -19.20 7.54
CA THR A 192 5.40 -19.62 7.22
C THR A 192 5.48 -21.14 7.33
N VAL A 193 5.55 -21.81 6.18
CA VAL A 193 5.60 -23.29 6.11
C VAL A 193 6.99 -23.78 6.46
N SER A 194 8.03 -23.07 6.04
CA SER A 194 9.44 -23.36 6.30
C SER A 194 10.28 -22.10 6.04
N ASP A 195 11.58 -22.16 6.30
CA ASP A 195 12.51 -21.05 6.03
C ASP A 195 12.48 -20.56 4.57
N ASN A 196 12.03 -21.40 3.63
CA ASN A 196 12.01 -21.13 2.19
C ASN A 196 10.60 -21.10 1.58
N LEU A 197 9.55 -21.18 2.38
CA LEU A 197 8.18 -21.19 1.87
C LEU A 197 7.24 -20.46 2.80
N SER A 198 6.59 -19.44 2.29
CA SER A 198 5.47 -18.77 2.96
C SER A 198 4.22 -18.69 2.06
N ILE A 199 3.06 -18.68 2.68
CA ILE A 199 1.77 -18.58 2.02
C ILE A 199 0.97 -17.47 2.68
N VAL A 200 0.47 -16.53 1.89
CA VAL A 200 -0.41 -15.46 2.36
C VAL A 200 -1.71 -15.52 1.57
N LEU A 201 -2.82 -15.53 2.28
CA LEU A 201 -4.16 -15.48 1.71
C LEU A 201 -4.81 -14.18 2.13
N ASN A 202 -5.27 -13.41 1.15
CA ASN A 202 -5.85 -12.09 1.34
C ASN A 202 -7.27 -12.02 0.81
N TRP A 203 -8.09 -11.25 1.49
CA TRP A 203 -9.41 -10.86 1.03
C TRP A 203 -9.72 -9.43 1.43
N ALA A 204 -10.37 -8.69 0.54
CA ALA A 204 -11.02 -7.43 0.86
C ALA A 204 -12.31 -7.30 0.03
N GLY A 205 -13.34 -6.72 0.62
CA GLY A 205 -14.59 -6.50 -0.09
C GLY A 205 -15.49 -5.49 0.59
N GLY A 206 -16.40 -4.90 -0.18
CA GLY A 206 -17.33 -3.89 0.34
C GLY A 206 -18.14 -3.23 -0.76
N ASN A 207 -18.95 -2.24 -0.36
CA ASN A 207 -19.74 -1.44 -1.29
C ASN A 207 -18.85 -0.41 -1.98
N THR A 208 -18.91 -0.37 -3.32
CA THR A 208 -18.21 0.60 -4.18
C THR A 208 -19.16 1.64 -4.81
N GLY A 209 -20.46 1.50 -4.60
CA GLY A 209 -21.45 2.44 -5.13
C GLY A 209 -21.44 3.77 -4.38
N ALA A 210 -21.61 4.88 -5.08
CA ALA A 210 -21.72 6.20 -4.47
C ALA A 210 -23.15 6.45 -3.92
N GLY A 211 -23.26 7.14 -2.79
CA GLY A 211 -24.51 7.48 -2.15
C GLY A 211 -25.29 6.23 -1.71
N ASN A 212 -26.50 6.06 -2.21
CA ASN A 212 -27.36 4.90 -1.91
C ASN A 212 -27.23 3.76 -2.93
N ALA A 213 -26.37 3.89 -3.94
CA ALA A 213 -26.14 2.83 -4.89
C ALA A 213 -25.41 1.65 -4.20
N VAL A 214 -25.85 0.44 -4.48
CA VAL A 214 -25.24 -0.78 -3.95
C VAL A 214 -24.49 -1.46 -5.08
N GLN A 215 -23.18 -1.38 -5.03
CA GLN A 215 -22.25 -2.11 -5.90
C GLN A 215 -21.22 -2.79 -5.01
N HIS A 216 -21.01 -4.07 -5.20
CA HIS A 216 -20.04 -4.81 -4.38
C HIS A 216 -18.81 -5.17 -5.21
N ALA A 217 -17.64 -4.91 -4.64
CA ALA A 217 -16.37 -5.45 -5.12
C ALA A 217 -15.83 -6.43 -4.09
N ASN A 218 -15.21 -7.50 -4.59
CA ASN A 218 -14.47 -8.46 -3.77
C ASN A 218 -13.13 -8.73 -4.44
N PHE A 219 -12.08 -8.65 -3.65
CA PHE A 219 -10.71 -8.95 -4.05
C PHE A 219 -10.25 -10.18 -3.30
N TRP A 220 -9.74 -11.16 -4.03
CA TRP A 220 -9.07 -12.33 -3.48
C TRP A 220 -7.67 -12.38 -4.06
N ASP A 221 -6.71 -12.56 -3.19
CA ASP A 221 -5.32 -12.66 -3.58
C ASP A 221 -4.63 -13.75 -2.76
N SER A 222 -3.70 -14.44 -3.40
CA SER A 222 -2.83 -15.42 -2.74
C SER A 222 -1.40 -15.19 -3.17
N VAL A 223 -0.51 -15.03 -2.22
CA VAL A 223 0.92 -14.91 -2.43
C VAL A 223 1.58 -16.17 -1.91
N ILE A 224 2.36 -16.82 -2.76
CA ILE A 224 3.21 -17.94 -2.40
C ILE A 224 4.64 -17.51 -2.67
N ASP A 225 5.41 -17.33 -1.61
CA ASP A 225 6.82 -16.97 -1.71
C ASP A 225 7.66 -18.24 -1.52
N ILE A 226 8.53 -18.51 -2.51
CA ILE A 226 9.42 -19.64 -2.53
C ILE A 226 10.86 -19.12 -2.64
N GLY A 227 11.58 -19.15 -1.53
CA GLY A 227 13.02 -18.87 -1.49
C GLY A 227 13.79 -20.02 -2.16
N LEU A 228 14.41 -19.75 -3.29
CA LEU A 228 15.34 -20.66 -3.92
C LEU A 228 16.75 -20.36 -3.37
N THR A 229 17.29 -21.26 -2.58
CA THR A 229 18.69 -21.21 -2.08
C THR A 229 19.63 -21.91 -3.05
#